data_6b1bd9d1f45fa12566272bb1b2ffa32c
#
_entry.id   6b1bd9d1f45fa12566272bb1b2ffa32c
#
_cell.length_a   1.000
_cell.length_b   1.000
_cell.length_c   1.000
_cell.angle_alpha   90.00
_cell.angle_beta   90.00
_cell.angle_gamma   90.00
#
_symmetry.space_group_name_H-M   'P 1'
#
loop_
_entity.id
_entity.type
_entity.pdbx_description
1 polymer ?
#
loop_
_entity_poly.entity_id
_entity_poly.type
_entity_poly.pdbx_seq_one_letter_code
_entity_poly.pdbx_strand_id
1 'polypeptide(L)'
;MHRVLPDACADFIYDLADPMRSTRDCATLVGTMTRAIMVPASGQRDLFGIRFRPGAAWLLWQVPMRALCDSSAYLDDVVATGSTLTERLAEIDGFAARIACAEGAIETRMREVELDDVKRRTVEHINTHLEAGAAATALGALGWNERKLERFFQTAYGTSPATMRCFWRFEHLRRRLLRSPNAGLAELALEHGFSDQAHMAREFQRFAGLSITAWRAETALAA
;
A
#
# COMPACT_ATOMS: atom_id res chain seq x y z
N MET A 1 -16.10 -12.28 -5.25
CA MET A 1 -15.56 -11.10 -4.54
C MET A 1 -14.27 -11.48 -3.88
N HIS A 2 -13.21 -10.69 -4.09
CA HIS A 2 -11.91 -10.88 -3.47
C HIS A 2 -11.67 -9.73 -2.48
N ARG A 3 -11.16 -10.03 -1.28
CA ARG A 3 -10.82 -9.04 -0.26
C ARG A 3 -9.40 -8.57 -0.46
N VAL A 4 -9.24 -7.27 -0.69
CA VAL A 4 -7.92 -6.61 -0.73
C VAL A 4 -7.72 -5.94 0.62
N LEU A 5 -6.67 -6.32 1.30
CA LEU A 5 -6.28 -5.75 2.60
C LEU A 5 -5.40 -4.50 2.38
N PRO A 6 -5.47 -3.53 3.28
CA PRO A 6 -4.52 -2.42 3.26
C PRO A 6 -3.10 -2.93 3.50
N ASP A 7 -2.12 -2.33 2.83
CA ASP A 7 -0.70 -2.70 2.89
C ASP A 7 0.24 -1.48 2.91
N ALA A 8 -0.35 -0.29 3.14
CA ALA A 8 0.32 1.01 3.14
C ALA A 8 1.04 1.37 1.82
N CYS A 9 0.86 0.58 0.78
CA CYS A 9 1.42 0.82 -0.55
C CYS A 9 0.52 1.73 -1.39
N ALA A 10 1.07 2.22 -2.47
CA ALA A 10 0.32 2.78 -3.59
C ALA A 10 0.55 1.89 -4.82
N ASP A 11 -0.48 1.74 -5.64
CA ASP A 11 -0.42 0.85 -6.80
C ASP A 11 -0.81 1.60 -8.07
N PHE A 12 -0.05 1.41 -9.16
CA PHE A 12 -0.57 1.65 -10.49
C PHE A 12 -1.24 0.36 -10.96
N ILE A 13 -2.52 0.45 -11.30
CA ILE A 13 -3.32 -0.69 -11.77
C ILE A 13 -3.74 -0.42 -13.21
N TYR A 14 -3.39 -1.35 -14.10
CA TYR A 14 -3.74 -1.33 -15.52
C TYR A 14 -4.74 -2.45 -15.79
N ASP A 15 -5.89 -2.12 -16.40
CA ASP A 15 -6.87 -3.08 -16.92
C ASP A 15 -6.77 -3.08 -18.44
N LEU A 16 -6.06 -4.06 -18.97
CA LEU A 16 -5.67 -4.17 -20.39
C LEU A 16 -6.58 -5.13 -21.18
N ALA A 17 -7.71 -5.56 -20.59
CA ALA A 17 -8.59 -6.55 -21.20
C ALA A 17 -9.36 -6.04 -22.42
N ASP A 18 -9.60 -4.72 -22.52
CA ASP A 18 -10.39 -4.14 -23.60
C ASP A 18 -9.52 -3.16 -24.43
N PRO A 19 -9.06 -3.56 -25.63
CA PRO A 19 -8.23 -2.73 -26.48
C PRO A 19 -8.97 -1.50 -27.07
N MET A 20 -10.30 -1.46 -26.98
CA MET A 20 -11.12 -0.33 -27.45
C MET A 20 -11.34 0.71 -26.36
N ARG A 21 -10.92 0.43 -25.14
CA ARG A 21 -11.04 1.35 -23.99
C ARG A 21 -10.02 2.49 -24.14
N SER A 22 -10.40 3.67 -23.70
CA SER A 22 -9.46 4.81 -23.67
C SER A 22 -8.30 4.49 -22.72
N THR A 23 -7.07 4.87 -23.09
CA THR A 23 -5.87 4.67 -22.25
C THR A 23 -6.04 5.26 -20.87
N ARG A 24 -6.73 6.40 -20.75
CA ARG A 24 -7.06 7.03 -19.48
C ARG A 24 -7.88 6.11 -18.57
N ASP A 25 -8.89 5.44 -19.13
CA ASP A 25 -9.79 4.56 -18.36
C ASP A 25 -9.16 3.21 -18.00
N CYS A 26 -8.03 2.88 -18.65
CA CYS A 26 -7.31 1.63 -18.42
C CYS A 26 -6.33 1.70 -17.23
N ALA A 27 -5.92 2.88 -16.79
CA ALA A 27 -4.88 3.03 -15.78
C ALA A 27 -5.32 3.89 -14.59
N THR A 28 -5.09 3.36 -13.38
CA THR A 28 -5.50 4.00 -12.13
C THR A 28 -4.36 4.00 -11.13
N LEU A 29 -4.11 5.14 -10.49
CA LEU A 29 -3.30 5.22 -9.28
C LEU A 29 -4.22 4.99 -8.07
N VAL A 30 -4.02 3.91 -7.37
CA VAL A 30 -4.66 3.60 -6.09
C VAL A 30 -3.73 4.06 -4.97
N GLY A 31 -4.25 4.88 -4.07
CA GLY A 31 -3.49 5.38 -2.93
C GLY A 31 -3.52 4.44 -1.73
N THR A 32 -2.92 4.90 -0.64
CA THR A 32 -2.86 4.14 0.61
C THR A 32 -4.25 3.85 1.15
N MET A 33 -4.55 2.57 1.35
CA MET A 33 -5.80 2.12 1.97
C MET A 33 -5.67 2.06 3.48
N THR A 34 -6.72 2.48 4.20
CA THR A 34 -6.83 2.36 5.67
C THR A 34 -7.85 1.30 6.10
N ARG A 35 -8.53 0.67 5.16
CA ARG A 35 -9.52 -0.40 5.36
C ARG A 35 -9.52 -1.37 4.18
N ALA A 36 -9.97 -2.60 4.43
CA ALA A 36 -10.15 -3.57 3.36
C ALA A 36 -11.25 -3.12 2.38
N ILE A 37 -11.05 -3.45 1.12
CA ILE A 37 -12.06 -3.31 0.06
C ILE A 37 -12.41 -4.67 -0.53
N MET A 38 -13.62 -4.79 -1.08
CA MET A 38 -14.06 -5.97 -1.81
C MET A 38 -14.06 -5.67 -3.30
N VAL A 39 -13.26 -6.41 -4.05
CA VAL A 39 -13.21 -6.28 -5.51
C VAL A 39 -13.90 -7.47 -6.18
N PRO A 40 -14.61 -7.27 -7.31
CA PRO A 40 -15.18 -8.37 -8.06
C PRO A 40 -14.08 -9.33 -8.53
N ALA A 41 -14.31 -10.65 -8.32
CA ALA A 41 -13.39 -11.69 -8.79
C ALA A 41 -13.81 -12.24 -10.17
N SER A 42 -14.92 -11.74 -10.73
CA SER A 42 -15.53 -12.24 -11.97
C SER A 42 -15.30 -11.24 -13.12
N GLY A 43 -15.11 -11.78 -14.32
CA GLY A 43 -14.91 -11.04 -15.56
C GLY A 43 -13.60 -11.41 -16.23
N GLN A 44 -13.58 -11.28 -17.55
CA GLN A 44 -12.35 -11.38 -18.32
C GLN A 44 -11.54 -10.08 -18.04
N ARG A 45 -10.52 -10.19 -17.19
CA ARG A 45 -9.65 -9.07 -16.83
C ARG A 45 -8.22 -9.44 -17.14
N ASP A 46 -7.52 -8.55 -17.78
CA ASP A 46 -6.07 -8.59 -17.94
C ASP A 46 -5.48 -7.46 -17.08
N LEU A 47 -5.28 -7.78 -15.80
CA LEU A 47 -4.78 -6.81 -14.83
C LEU A 47 -3.27 -6.91 -14.69
N PHE A 48 -2.60 -5.78 -14.89
CA PHE A 48 -1.18 -5.62 -14.57
C PHE A 48 -1.03 -4.54 -13.49
N GLY A 49 -0.24 -4.82 -12.45
CA GLY A 49 -0.06 -3.89 -11.33
C GLY A 49 1.40 -3.60 -11.03
N ILE A 50 1.71 -2.34 -10.75
CA ILE A 50 3.00 -1.90 -10.24
C ILE A 50 2.79 -1.41 -8.82
N ARG A 51 3.34 -2.13 -7.84
CA ARG A 51 3.23 -1.79 -6.43
C ARG A 51 4.44 -1.00 -5.96
N PHE A 52 4.19 0.13 -5.36
CA PHE A 52 5.20 0.99 -4.76
C PHE A 52 5.25 0.78 -3.25
N ARG A 53 6.45 0.59 -2.72
CA ARG A 53 6.65 0.61 -1.26
C ARG A 53 6.13 1.92 -0.67
N PRO A 54 5.71 1.93 0.61
CA PRO A 54 5.18 3.14 1.24
C PRO A 54 6.09 4.36 1.03
N GLY A 55 5.52 5.45 0.55
CA GLY A 55 6.23 6.70 0.23
C GLY A 55 6.97 6.73 -1.12
N ALA A 56 7.17 5.60 -1.81
CA ALA A 56 7.94 5.58 -3.07
C ALA A 56 7.22 6.29 -4.23
N ALA A 57 5.90 6.14 -4.34
CA ALA A 57 5.13 6.86 -5.36
C ALA A 57 5.24 8.38 -5.19
N TRP A 58 5.20 8.88 -3.95
CA TRP A 58 5.43 10.29 -3.68
C TRP A 58 6.85 10.74 -4.05
N LEU A 59 7.87 9.96 -3.74
CA LEU A 59 9.26 10.30 -4.08
C LEU A 59 9.45 10.42 -5.60
N LEU A 60 8.86 9.52 -6.37
CA LEU A 60 9.05 9.45 -7.81
C LEU A 60 8.20 10.47 -8.59
N TRP A 61 6.95 10.65 -8.22
CA TRP A 61 6.02 11.52 -8.97
C TRP A 61 5.59 12.77 -8.23
N GLN A 62 6.01 12.93 -6.97
CA GLN A 62 5.68 14.07 -6.10
C GLN A 62 4.16 14.29 -5.94
N VAL A 63 3.37 13.24 -6.15
CA VAL A 63 1.92 13.27 -5.94
C VAL A 63 1.64 13.31 -4.44
N PRO A 64 0.90 14.32 -3.93
CA PRO A 64 0.54 14.39 -2.52
C PRO A 64 -0.44 13.26 -2.15
N MET A 65 0.04 12.22 -1.50
CA MET A 65 -0.73 10.98 -1.23
C MET A 65 -1.98 11.20 -0.38
N ARG A 66 -2.08 12.31 0.36
CA ARG A 66 -3.28 12.66 1.15
C ARG A 66 -4.58 12.72 0.34
N ALA A 67 -4.48 13.11 -0.94
CA ALA A 67 -5.64 13.21 -1.83
C ALA A 67 -6.13 11.83 -2.30
N LEU A 68 -5.30 10.81 -2.15
CA LEU A 68 -5.55 9.45 -2.60
C LEU A 68 -5.76 8.45 -1.45
N CYS A 69 -5.80 8.92 -0.20
CA CYS A 69 -6.08 8.03 0.93
C CYS A 69 -7.49 7.45 0.83
N ASP A 70 -7.61 6.12 0.86
CA ASP A 70 -8.86 5.37 0.62
C ASP A 70 -9.55 5.73 -0.70
N SER A 71 -8.79 6.18 -1.70
CA SER A 71 -9.29 6.66 -2.98
C SER A 71 -8.34 6.30 -4.11
N SER A 72 -8.76 6.57 -5.32
CA SER A 72 -7.98 6.42 -6.54
C SER A 72 -8.23 7.56 -7.51
N ALA A 73 -7.30 7.76 -8.44
CA ALA A 73 -7.42 8.70 -9.55
C ALA A 73 -7.01 8.02 -10.86
N TYR A 74 -7.48 8.54 -12.00
CA TYR A 74 -6.91 8.14 -13.28
C TYR A 74 -5.41 8.48 -13.31
N LEU A 75 -4.61 7.55 -13.79
CA LEU A 75 -3.15 7.72 -13.76
C LEU A 75 -2.71 8.97 -14.51
N ASP A 76 -3.32 9.27 -15.64
CA ASP A 76 -3.02 10.44 -16.48
C ASP A 76 -3.32 11.78 -15.82
N ASP A 77 -4.24 11.81 -14.84
CA ASP A 77 -4.56 13.04 -14.11
C ASP A 77 -3.48 13.40 -13.08
N VAL A 78 -2.64 12.45 -12.72
CA VAL A 78 -1.63 12.60 -11.65
C VAL A 78 -0.19 12.33 -12.08
N VAL A 79 -0.01 11.63 -13.21
CA VAL A 79 1.30 11.25 -13.75
C VAL A 79 1.35 11.60 -15.23
N ALA A 80 2.12 12.61 -15.61
CA ALA A 80 2.17 13.14 -16.98
C ALA A 80 2.56 12.11 -18.07
N THR A 81 3.23 11.01 -17.68
CA THR A 81 3.63 9.93 -18.61
C THR A 81 2.76 8.68 -18.47
N GLY A 82 1.61 8.78 -17.80
CA GLY A 82 0.72 7.66 -17.51
C GLY A 82 0.21 6.97 -18.78
N SER A 83 -0.33 7.74 -19.74
CA SER A 83 -0.84 7.24 -21.02
C SER A 83 0.22 6.51 -21.83
N THR A 84 1.43 7.05 -21.94
CA THR A 84 2.53 6.44 -22.71
C THR A 84 2.90 5.05 -22.18
N LEU A 85 2.94 4.87 -20.85
CA LEU A 85 3.21 3.54 -20.27
C LEU A 85 2.02 2.60 -20.47
N THR A 86 0.79 3.11 -20.34
CA THR A 86 -0.44 2.34 -20.57
C THR A 86 -0.50 1.79 -22.00
N GLU A 87 -0.24 2.63 -23.01
CA GLU A 87 -0.19 2.25 -24.43
C GLU A 87 0.84 1.15 -24.67
N ARG A 88 2.07 1.34 -24.17
CA ARG A 88 3.13 0.35 -24.31
C ARG A 88 2.79 -0.99 -23.67
N LEU A 89 2.20 -0.98 -22.47
CA LEU A 89 1.79 -2.21 -21.77
C LEU A 89 0.65 -2.94 -22.48
N ALA A 90 -0.27 -2.21 -23.11
CA ALA A 90 -1.37 -2.78 -23.88
C ALA A 90 -0.91 -3.51 -25.16
N GLU A 91 0.17 -3.01 -25.78
CA GLU A 91 0.75 -3.61 -26.99
C GLU A 91 1.64 -4.84 -26.72
N ILE A 92 1.99 -5.09 -25.44
CA ILE A 92 2.91 -6.15 -25.05
C ILE A 92 2.15 -7.40 -24.64
N ASP A 93 2.44 -8.50 -25.31
CA ASP A 93 1.99 -9.83 -24.91
C ASP A 93 2.95 -10.46 -23.88
N GLY A 94 2.36 -11.01 -22.83
CA GLY A 94 3.10 -11.78 -21.84
C GLY A 94 3.61 -10.98 -20.65
N PHE A 95 3.44 -11.60 -19.48
CA PHE A 95 3.70 -10.97 -18.18
C PHE A 95 5.17 -10.53 -18.00
N ALA A 96 6.12 -11.38 -18.41
CA ALA A 96 7.55 -11.08 -18.28
C ALA A 96 7.99 -9.86 -19.11
N ALA A 97 7.45 -9.72 -20.34
CA ALA A 97 7.74 -8.57 -21.18
C ALA A 97 7.13 -7.28 -20.63
N ARG A 98 5.93 -7.36 -20.05
CA ARG A 98 5.31 -6.22 -19.32
C ARG A 98 6.13 -5.80 -18.11
N ILE A 99 6.67 -6.75 -17.34
CA ILE A 99 7.59 -6.43 -16.23
C ILE A 99 8.79 -5.63 -16.75
N ALA A 100 9.49 -6.13 -17.78
CA ALA A 100 10.66 -5.44 -18.32
C ALA A 100 10.33 -4.02 -18.84
N CYS A 101 9.17 -3.86 -19.46
CA CYS A 101 8.68 -2.53 -19.89
C CYS A 101 8.44 -1.59 -18.70
N ALA A 102 7.78 -2.08 -17.66
CA ALA A 102 7.49 -1.32 -16.45
C ALA A 102 8.76 -0.95 -15.69
N GLU A 103 9.70 -1.88 -15.51
CA GLU A 103 11.00 -1.64 -14.89
C GLU A 103 11.77 -0.57 -15.64
N GLY A 104 11.87 -0.66 -16.97
CA GLY A 104 12.53 0.34 -17.79
C GLY A 104 11.90 1.74 -17.70
N ALA A 105 10.57 1.82 -17.56
CA ALA A 105 9.86 3.09 -17.35
C ALA A 105 10.17 3.67 -15.96
N ILE A 106 10.17 2.85 -14.92
CA ILE A 106 10.51 3.26 -13.55
C ILE A 106 11.97 3.72 -13.46
N GLU A 107 12.91 2.96 -14.03
CA GLU A 107 14.32 3.34 -14.08
C GLU A 107 14.55 4.67 -14.82
N THR A 108 13.84 4.89 -15.94
CA THR A 108 13.89 6.16 -16.65
C THR A 108 13.40 7.28 -15.77
N ARG A 109 12.26 7.09 -15.09
CA ARG A 109 11.72 8.07 -14.14
C ARG A 109 12.69 8.36 -13.00
N MET A 110 13.35 7.34 -12.45
CA MET A 110 14.36 7.51 -11.39
C MET A 110 15.56 8.32 -11.84
N ARG A 111 15.93 8.27 -13.11
CA ARG A 111 17.01 9.09 -13.69
C ARG A 111 16.58 10.54 -13.94
N GLU A 112 15.31 10.75 -14.32
CA GLU A 112 14.77 12.08 -14.62
C GLU A 112 14.42 12.90 -13.39
N VAL A 113 13.96 12.23 -12.34
CA VAL A 113 13.58 12.92 -11.11
C VAL A 113 14.82 13.26 -10.27
N GLU A 114 14.96 14.52 -9.94
CA GLU A 114 15.94 14.95 -8.94
C GLU A 114 15.46 14.52 -7.55
N LEU A 115 15.87 13.31 -7.15
CA LEU A 115 15.49 12.75 -5.85
C LEU A 115 16.18 13.53 -4.74
N ASP A 116 15.38 14.16 -3.90
CA ASP A 116 15.86 14.77 -2.65
C ASP A 116 16.36 13.65 -1.72
N ASP A 117 17.67 13.58 -1.56
CA ASP A 117 18.34 12.56 -0.75
C ASP A 117 17.88 12.55 0.71
N VAL A 118 17.53 13.71 1.26
CA VAL A 118 17.02 13.81 2.63
C VAL A 118 15.64 13.16 2.72
N LYS A 119 14.75 13.44 1.77
CA LYS A 119 13.42 12.81 1.71
C LYS A 119 13.53 11.31 1.51
N ARG A 120 14.38 10.85 0.58
CA ARG A 120 14.61 9.43 0.31
C ARG A 120 15.08 8.70 1.57
N ARG A 121 16.15 9.17 2.22
CA ARG A 121 16.67 8.59 3.47
C ARG A 121 15.64 8.61 4.59
N THR A 122 14.80 9.66 4.66
CA THR A 122 13.74 9.75 5.66
C THR A 122 12.69 8.67 5.42
N VAL A 123 12.23 8.48 4.19
CA VAL A 123 11.26 7.41 3.83
C VAL A 123 11.86 6.03 4.13
N GLU A 124 13.10 5.78 3.72
CA GLU A 124 13.80 4.51 3.98
C GLU A 124 13.92 4.23 5.48
N HIS A 125 14.34 5.23 6.26
CA HIS A 125 14.46 5.12 7.71
C HIS A 125 13.11 4.78 8.36
N ILE A 126 12.05 5.51 8.01
CA ILE A 126 10.71 5.27 8.53
C ILE A 126 10.24 3.85 8.18
N ASN A 127 10.33 3.44 6.91
CA ASN A 127 9.87 2.13 6.47
C ASN A 127 10.60 0.98 7.18
N THR A 128 11.94 1.04 7.25
CA THR A 128 12.75 0.02 7.92
C THR A 128 12.34 -0.19 9.36
N HIS A 129 12.12 0.90 10.11
CA HIS A 129 11.77 0.81 11.52
C HIS A 129 10.30 0.41 11.75
N LEU A 130 9.38 0.86 10.87
CA LEU A 130 7.98 0.44 10.93
C LEU A 130 7.86 -1.07 10.65
N GLU A 131 8.56 -1.57 9.65
CA GLU A 131 8.63 -3.00 9.32
C GLU A 131 9.22 -3.83 10.48
N ALA A 132 10.18 -3.28 11.21
CA ALA A 132 10.77 -3.89 12.40
C ALA A 132 9.93 -3.76 13.68
N GLY A 133 8.78 -3.09 13.65
CA GLY A 133 7.95 -2.85 14.84
C GLY A 133 8.47 -1.74 15.76
N ALA A 134 9.49 -1.00 15.35
CA ALA A 134 10.17 0.03 16.15
C ALA A 134 9.69 1.48 15.83
N ALA A 135 8.40 1.64 15.57
CA ALA A 135 7.80 2.90 15.13
C ALA A 135 8.10 4.10 16.04
N ALA A 136 8.03 3.92 17.37
CA ALA A 136 8.29 5.01 18.31
C ALA A 136 9.74 5.50 18.23
N THR A 137 10.70 4.56 18.15
CA THR A 137 12.14 4.84 17.99
C THR A 137 12.41 5.57 16.67
N ALA A 138 11.82 5.09 15.58
CA ALA A 138 11.98 5.70 14.26
C ALA A 138 11.56 7.17 14.23
N LEU A 139 10.38 7.45 14.76
CA LEU A 139 9.82 8.79 14.71
C LEU A 139 10.52 9.73 15.71
N GLY A 140 10.95 9.22 16.87
CA GLY A 140 11.75 9.97 17.85
C GLY A 140 13.13 10.35 17.32
N ALA A 141 13.79 9.46 16.56
CA ALA A 141 15.11 9.71 15.98
C ALA A 141 15.13 10.83 14.93
N LEU A 142 13.98 11.15 14.31
CA LEU A 142 13.88 12.26 13.35
C LEU A 142 14.01 13.64 14.02
N GLY A 143 13.79 13.76 15.34
CA GLY A 143 13.83 15.02 16.07
C GLY A 143 12.80 16.06 15.56
N TRP A 144 11.75 15.61 14.87
CA TRP A 144 10.73 16.49 14.31
C TRP A 144 9.61 16.74 15.33
N ASN A 145 9.07 17.97 15.32
CA ASN A 145 7.84 18.23 16.06
C ASN A 145 6.63 17.55 15.39
N GLU A 146 5.55 17.37 16.16
CA GLU A 146 4.34 16.69 15.70
C GLU A 146 3.78 17.27 14.39
N ARG A 147 3.75 18.59 14.25
CA ARG A 147 3.20 19.26 13.05
C ARG A 147 4.01 18.93 11.80
N LYS A 148 5.34 18.88 11.89
CA LYS A 148 6.23 18.51 10.78
C LYS A 148 6.03 17.05 10.42
N LEU A 149 5.95 16.18 11.44
CA LEU A 149 5.73 14.75 11.28
C LEU A 149 4.39 14.47 10.61
N GLU A 150 3.30 15.07 11.12
CA GLU A 150 1.96 14.94 10.55
C GLU A 150 1.93 15.36 9.08
N ARG A 151 2.46 16.54 8.76
CA ARG A 151 2.51 17.04 7.38
C ARG A 151 3.30 16.12 6.45
N PHE A 152 4.42 15.59 6.92
CA PHE A 152 5.23 14.66 6.12
C PHE A 152 4.46 13.38 5.83
N PHE A 153 3.85 12.77 6.85
CA PHE A 153 3.09 11.54 6.69
C PHE A 153 1.87 11.73 5.78
N GLN A 154 1.12 12.81 5.94
CA GLN A 154 0.00 13.14 5.05
C GLN A 154 0.46 13.30 3.60
N THR A 155 1.63 13.89 3.37
CA THR A 155 2.12 14.15 2.03
C THR A 155 2.73 12.89 1.40
N ALA A 156 3.58 12.17 2.11
CA ALA A 156 4.34 11.04 1.58
C ALA A 156 3.58 9.71 1.62
N TYR A 157 2.75 9.49 2.65
CA TYR A 157 2.06 8.23 2.88
C TYR A 157 0.53 8.34 2.76
N GLY A 158 -0.03 9.55 2.65
CA GLY A 158 -1.46 9.77 2.57
C GLY A 158 -2.21 9.60 3.89
N THR A 159 -1.53 9.35 5.00
CA THR A 159 -2.15 9.06 6.29
C THR A 159 -1.37 9.66 7.45
N SER A 160 -1.92 9.61 8.68
CA SER A 160 -1.23 10.10 9.87
C SER A 160 -0.17 9.15 10.39
N PRO A 161 0.84 9.63 11.14
CA PRO A 161 1.79 8.76 11.85
C PRO A 161 1.11 7.75 12.77
N ALA A 162 0.00 8.16 13.41
CA ALA A 162 -0.79 7.31 14.29
C ALA A 162 -1.45 6.16 13.51
N THR A 163 -2.11 6.47 12.40
CA THR A 163 -2.73 5.44 11.53
C THR A 163 -1.68 4.49 10.98
N MET A 164 -0.52 5.00 10.56
CA MET A 164 0.56 4.16 10.05
C MET A 164 1.10 3.19 11.12
N ARG A 165 1.23 3.63 12.40
CA ARG A 165 1.60 2.73 13.50
C ARG A 165 0.55 1.65 13.74
N CYS A 166 -0.74 2.01 13.71
CA CYS A 166 -1.83 1.04 13.82
C CYS A 166 -1.80 0.03 12.67
N PHE A 167 -1.58 0.52 11.44
CA PHE A 167 -1.45 -0.35 10.28
C PHE A 167 -0.32 -1.39 10.45
N TRP A 168 0.89 -0.97 10.82
CA TRP A 168 2.01 -1.90 10.99
C TRP A 168 1.79 -2.88 12.14
N ARG A 169 1.17 -2.44 13.23
CA ARG A 169 0.76 -3.34 14.32
C ARG A 169 -0.24 -4.40 13.84
N PHE A 170 -1.24 -4.00 13.04
CA PHE A 170 -2.18 -4.90 12.37
C PHE A 170 -1.44 -5.89 11.45
N GLU A 171 -0.51 -5.43 10.63
CA GLU A 171 0.22 -6.27 9.68
C GLU A 171 1.12 -7.30 10.41
N HIS A 172 1.79 -6.92 11.48
CA HIS A 172 2.55 -7.85 12.31
C HIS A 172 1.65 -8.91 12.94
N LEU A 173 0.51 -8.50 13.49
CA LEU A 173 -0.50 -9.42 14.03
C LEU A 173 -1.02 -10.38 12.96
N ARG A 174 -1.34 -9.86 11.76
CA ARG A 174 -1.82 -10.66 10.64
C ARG A 174 -0.77 -11.72 10.23
N ARG A 175 0.49 -11.33 10.07
CA ARG A 175 1.60 -12.26 9.77
C ARG A 175 1.77 -13.30 10.87
N ARG A 176 1.61 -12.93 12.13
CA ARG A 176 1.69 -13.84 13.27
C ARG A 176 0.55 -14.85 13.28
N LEU A 177 -0.68 -14.40 12.95
CA LEU A 177 -1.86 -15.26 12.81
C LEU A 177 -1.71 -16.28 11.66
N LEU A 178 -1.10 -15.88 10.53
CA LEU A 178 -0.82 -16.81 9.41
C LEU A 178 0.17 -17.91 9.79
N ARG A 179 1.20 -17.58 10.60
CA ARG A 179 2.19 -18.58 11.06
C ARG A 179 1.67 -19.48 12.18
N SER A 180 0.75 -18.99 12.97
CA SER A 180 0.19 -19.69 14.14
C SER A 180 -1.29 -19.43 14.26
N PRO A 181 -2.13 -20.09 13.43
CA PRO A 181 -3.57 -19.83 13.38
C PRO A 181 -4.31 -20.06 14.69
N ASN A 182 -3.76 -20.91 15.57
CA ASN A 182 -4.37 -21.30 16.83
C ASN A 182 -3.81 -20.54 18.04
N ALA A 183 -2.94 -19.53 17.85
CA ALA A 183 -2.39 -18.75 18.96
C ALA A 183 -3.49 -18.06 19.79
N GLY A 184 -3.31 -18.01 21.10
CA GLY A 184 -4.26 -17.42 22.04
C GLY A 184 -4.42 -15.90 21.81
N LEU A 185 -5.66 -15.42 21.72
CA LEU A 185 -5.91 -14.00 21.37
C LEU A 185 -5.43 -13.05 22.50
N ALA A 186 -5.48 -13.45 23.74
CA ALA A 186 -4.98 -12.65 24.86
C ALA A 186 -3.45 -12.50 24.82
N GLU A 187 -2.73 -13.57 24.50
CA GLU A 187 -1.28 -13.58 24.33
C GLU A 187 -0.87 -12.69 23.14
N LEU A 188 -1.55 -12.83 22.01
CA LEU A 188 -1.32 -11.99 20.82
C LEU A 188 -1.55 -10.51 21.10
N ALA A 189 -2.55 -10.16 21.90
CA ALA A 189 -2.79 -8.77 22.27
C ALA A 189 -1.59 -8.17 23.02
N LEU A 190 -1.03 -8.88 23.97
CA LEU A 190 0.15 -8.46 24.72
C LEU A 190 1.40 -8.40 23.83
N GLU A 191 1.65 -9.45 23.05
CA GLU A 191 2.80 -9.58 22.13
C GLU A 191 2.86 -8.38 21.15
N HIS A 192 1.71 -7.92 20.66
CA HIS A 192 1.62 -6.86 19.68
C HIS A 192 1.29 -5.47 20.26
N GLY A 193 1.40 -5.27 21.59
CA GLY A 193 1.27 -3.97 22.23
C GLY A 193 -0.16 -3.38 22.19
N PHE A 194 -1.17 -4.25 22.23
CA PHE A 194 -2.56 -3.82 22.48
C PHE A 194 -2.83 -3.76 23.98
N SER A 195 -3.71 -2.86 24.40
CA SER A 195 -4.10 -2.77 25.82
C SER A 195 -4.85 -4.01 26.30
N ASP A 196 -5.62 -4.64 25.40
CA ASP A 196 -6.42 -5.82 25.68
C ASP A 196 -6.87 -6.50 24.37
N GLN A 197 -7.47 -7.69 24.52
CA GLN A 197 -7.99 -8.46 23.38
C GLN A 197 -9.11 -7.72 22.62
N ALA A 198 -9.93 -6.95 23.32
CA ALA A 198 -11.04 -6.21 22.67
C ALA A 198 -10.51 -5.05 21.81
N HIS A 199 -9.49 -4.35 22.30
CA HIS A 199 -8.78 -3.34 21.50
C HIS A 199 -8.16 -3.96 20.25
N MET A 200 -7.46 -5.07 20.39
CA MET A 200 -6.89 -5.81 19.25
C MET A 200 -7.97 -6.22 18.24
N ALA A 201 -9.09 -6.78 18.72
CA ALA A 201 -10.17 -7.22 17.83
C ALA A 201 -10.81 -6.06 17.05
N ARG A 202 -11.04 -4.92 17.71
CA ARG A 202 -11.57 -3.71 17.04
C ARG A 202 -10.62 -3.17 15.98
N GLU A 203 -9.32 -3.09 16.29
CA GLU A 203 -8.31 -2.60 15.34
C GLU A 203 -8.16 -3.56 14.16
N PHE A 204 -8.13 -4.87 14.41
CA PHE A 204 -8.10 -5.87 13.35
C PHE A 204 -9.32 -5.78 12.44
N GLN A 205 -10.51 -5.69 13.01
CA GLN A 205 -11.75 -5.56 12.23
C GLN A 205 -11.80 -4.28 11.41
N ARG A 206 -11.26 -3.18 11.92
CA ARG A 206 -11.16 -1.92 11.18
C ARG A 206 -10.34 -2.07 9.90
N PHE A 207 -9.18 -2.74 9.96
CA PHE A 207 -8.30 -2.91 8.80
C PHE A 207 -8.72 -4.07 7.89
N ALA A 208 -9.10 -5.21 8.47
CA ALA A 208 -9.45 -6.42 7.72
C ALA A 208 -10.90 -6.44 7.22
N GLY A 209 -11.79 -5.61 7.78
CA GLY A 209 -13.22 -5.60 7.47
C GLY A 209 -14.00 -6.79 8.03
N LEU A 210 -13.36 -7.64 8.86
CA LEU A 210 -13.97 -8.79 9.52
C LEU A 210 -13.26 -9.14 10.84
N SER A 211 -13.91 -9.93 11.68
CA SER A 211 -13.32 -10.37 12.95
C SER A 211 -12.13 -11.31 12.73
N ILE A 212 -11.23 -11.40 13.72
CA ILE A 212 -10.09 -12.35 13.68
C ILE A 212 -10.58 -13.79 13.50
N THR A 213 -11.71 -14.16 14.14
CA THR A 213 -12.28 -15.51 13.99
C THR A 213 -12.76 -15.79 12.58
N ALA A 214 -13.48 -14.85 11.95
CA ALA A 214 -13.93 -14.97 10.58
C ALA A 214 -12.75 -15.02 9.60
N TRP A 215 -11.72 -14.19 9.84
CA TRP A 215 -10.51 -14.16 9.04
C TRP A 215 -9.73 -15.50 9.12
N ARG A 216 -9.61 -16.10 10.32
CA ARG A 216 -9.03 -17.44 10.49
C ARG A 216 -9.78 -18.49 9.68
N ALA A 217 -11.12 -18.45 9.71
CA ALA A 217 -11.94 -19.38 8.95
C ALA A 217 -11.76 -19.22 7.43
N GLU A 218 -11.75 -17.98 6.92
CA GLU A 218 -11.51 -17.71 5.49
C GLU A 218 -10.12 -18.20 5.05
N THR A 219 -9.07 -17.95 5.84
CA THR A 219 -7.69 -18.34 5.50
C THR A 219 -7.46 -19.85 5.61
N ALA A 220 -8.12 -20.53 6.52
CA ALA A 220 -8.05 -21.99 6.63
C ALA A 220 -8.72 -22.73 5.44
N LEU A 221 -9.71 -22.10 4.80
CA LEU A 221 -10.37 -22.64 3.60
C LEU A 221 -9.57 -22.39 2.31
N ALA A 222 -8.62 -21.44 2.35
CA ALA A 222 -7.81 -21.06 1.19
C ALA A 222 -6.43 -21.76 1.15
N ALA A 223 -6.03 -22.45 2.22
CA ALA A 223 -4.79 -23.20 2.38
C ALA A 223 -4.93 -24.65 2.00
#